data_01b5e8e9f3de539c42747d4980b2de49
#
_entry.id   01b5e8e9f3de539c42747d4980b2de49
#
_cell.length_a   1.000
_cell.length_b   1.000
_cell.length_c   1.000
_cell.angle_alpha   90.00
_cell.angle_beta   90.00
_cell.angle_gamma   90.00
#
_symmetry.space_group_name_H-M   'P 1'
#
loop_
_entity.id
_entity.type
_entity.pdbx_description
1 polymer ?
#
loop_
_entity_poly.entity_id
_entity_poly.type
_entity_poly.pdbx_seq_one_letter_code
_entity_poly.pdbx_strand_id
1 'polypeptide(L)'
;MENNHFFAMLSRMKYINRWGLMRNTRSENICEHSLEVAYIAHALGVINNEHFRGNLPAERLAILGMYHDVTEIITGDMPTPVKYYSPVIRNAYSEVEHVAKDEMLSGLPQIMRKHYDRVLLETDEEEELWKYVKGADKMSA
;
A
#
# COMPACT_ATOMS: atom_id res chain seq x y z
N MET A 1 17.74 -14.91 -18.50
CA MET A 1 16.40 -14.36 -18.84
C MET A 1 15.90 -13.53 -17.68
N GLU A 2 15.60 -12.27 -17.91
CA GLU A 2 15.02 -11.44 -16.88
C GLU A 2 13.60 -11.91 -16.53
N ASN A 3 13.30 -11.87 -15.25
CA ASN A 3 11.99 -12.21 -14.74
C ASN A 3 11.12 -10.94 -14.74
N ASN A 4 10.12 -10.88 -15.60
CA ASN A 4 9.31 -9.69 -15.82
C ASN A 4 7.84 -9.87 -15.41
N HIS A 5 7.58 -10.58 -14.31
CA HIS A 5 6.21 -10.88 -13.89
C HIS A 5 5.64 -9.93 -12.82
N PHE A 6 6.25 -8.77 -12.61
CA PHE A 6 5.73 -7.79 -11.65
C PHE A 6 4.27 -7.45 -11.90
N PHE A 7 3.91 -7.12 -13.14
CA PHE A 7 2.53 -6.72 -13.46
C PHE A 7 1.55 -7.88 -13.40
N ALA A 8 2.01 -9.08 -13.72
CA ALA A 8 1.19 -10.28 -13.54
C ALA A 8 0.90 -10.53 -12.05
N MET A 9 1.90 -10.34 -11.19
CA MET A 9 1.71 -10.42 -9.74
C MET A 9 0.80 -9.30 -9.24
N LEU A 10 1.00 -8.07 -9.71
CA LEU A 10 0.19 -6.92 -9.33
C LEU A 10 -1.30 -7.17 -9.61
N SER A 11 -1.62 -7.80 -10.75
CA SER A 11 -3.00 -8.13 -11.12
C SER A 11 -3.67 -9.10 -10.14
N ARG A 12 -2.89 -9.81 -9.31
CA ARG A 12 -3.42 -10.72 -8.30
C ARG A 12 -4.04 -10.02 -7.09
N MET A 13 -3.86 -8.70 -6.96
CA MET A 13 -4.51 -7.93 -5.89
C MET A 13 -6.01 -8.14 -5.87
N LYS A 14 -6.64 -8.34 -7.02
CA LYS A 14 -8.09 -8.60 -7.12
C LYS A 14 -8.52 -9.93 -6.50
N TYR A 15 -7.59 -10.83 -6.22
CA TYR A 15 -7.87 -12.14 -5.61
C TYR A 15 -7.62 -12.16 -4.10
N ILE A 16 -7.08 -11.09 -3.52
CA ILE A 16 -6.81 -11.00 -2.08
C ILE A 16 -7.96 -10.25 -1.42
N ASN A 17 -8.82 -11.00 -0.72
CA ASN A 17 -9.97 -10.41 -0.04
C ASN A 17 -9.57 -9.78 1.28
N ARG A 18 -10.19 -8.63 1.59
CA ARG A 18 -10.06 -7.95 2.87
C ARG A 18 -11.11 -8.46 3.84
N TRP A 19 -10.80 -8.33 5.12
CA TRP A 19 -11.75 -8.64 6.19
C TRP A 19 -12.19 -10.10 6.19
N GLY A 20 -11.31 -11.03 5.80
CA GLY A 20 -11.62 -12.46 5.73
C GLY A 20 -12.09 -13.08 7.04
N LEU A 21 -11.67 -12.51 8.18
CA LEU A 21 -12.06 -12.95 9.52
C LEU A 21 -13.08 -12.02 10.17
N MET A 22 -13.55 -10.99 9.46
CA MET A 22 -14.48 -10.00 9.98
C MET A 22 -15.80 -10.06 9.24
N ARG A 23 -16.88 -9.73 9.98
CA ARG A 23 -18.20 -9.64 9.37
C ARG A 23 -18.25 -8.44 8.42
N ASN A 24 -18.62 -8.68 7.18
CA ASN A 24 -18.84 -7.63 6.20
C ASN A 24 -20.14 -7.90 5.44
N THR A 25 -20.75 -6.84 4.91
CA THR A 25 -21.97 -6.92 4.10
C THR A 25 -21.66 -7.04 2.62
N ARG A 26 -20.41 -6.79 2.23
CA ARG A 26 -19.94 -6.84 0.85
C ARG A 26 -18.50 -7.35 0.84
N SER A 27 -18.22 -8.28 -0.06
CA SER A 27 -16.86 -8.72 -0.29
C SER A 27 -16.05 -7.60 -0.96
N GLU A 28 -14.84 -7.33 -0.45
CA GLU A 28 -13.92 -6.35 -0.98
C GLU A 28 -12.54 -6.98 -1.12
N ASN A 29 -11.88 -6.74 -2.24
CA ASN A 29 -10.50 -7.17 -2.44
C ASN A 29 -9.54 -5.99 -2.26
N ILE A 30 -8.22 -6.28 -2.14
CA ILE A 30 -7.23 -5.22 -1.91
C ILE A 30 -7.04 -4.30 -3.12
N CYS A 31 -7.41 -4.74 -4.32
CA CYS A 31 -7.37 -3.88 -5.51
C CYS A 31 -8.42 -2.77 -5.42
N GLU A 32 -9.66 -3.13 -5.06
CA GLU A 32 -10.74 -2.15 -4.85
C GLU A 32 -10.41 -1.19 -3.71
N HIS A 33 -9.93 -1.73 -2.59
CA HIS A 33 -9.54 -0.93 -1.43
C HIS A 33 -8.42 0.05 -1.79
N SER A 34 -7.38 -0.42 -2.49
CA SER A 34 -6.24 0.43 -2.86
C SER A 34 -6.65 1.58 -3.78
N LEU A 35 -7.62 1.34 -4.68
CA LEU A 35 -8.16 2.40 -5.52
C LEU A 35 -8.91 3.45 -4.70
N GLU A 36 -9.74 3.02 -3.74
CA GLU A 36 -10.42 3.94 -2.83
C GLU A 36 -9.43 4.74 -1.99
N VAL A 37 -8.40 4.09 -1.47
CA VAL A 37 -7.34 4.77 -0.72
C VAL A 37 -6.64 5.81 -1.57
N ALA A 38 -6.36 5.49 -2.85
CA ALA A 38 -5.76 6.44 -3.77
C ALA A 38 -6.65 7.67 -3.98
N TYR A 39 -7.96 7.48 -4.17
CA TYR A 39 -8.91 8.58 -4.30
C TYR A 39 -8.93 9.47 -3.06
N ILE A 40 -9.03 8.86 -1.89
CA ILE A 40 -9.11 9.60 -0.62
C ILE A 40 -7.79 10.33 -0.33
N ALA A 41 -6.66 9.68 -0.51
CA ALA A 41 -5.35 10.29 -0.29
C ALA A 41 -5.12 11.49 -1.21
N HIS A 42 -5.49 11.36 -2.48
CA HIS A 42 -5.44 12.47 -3.43
C HIS A 42 -6.34 13.62 -2.98
N ALA A 43 -7.58 13.32 -2.59
CA ALA A 43 -8.53 14.33 -2.11
C ALA A 43 -8.00 15.05 -0.88
N LEU A 44 -7.39 14.32 0.07
CA LEU A 44 -6.79 14.93 1.27
C LEU A 44 -5.69 15.93 0.89
N GLY A 45 -4.87 15.59 -0.09
CA GLY A 45 -3.84 16.49 -0.61
C GLY A 45 -4.41 17.76 -1.22
N VAL A 46 -5.44 17.60 -2.05
CA VAL A 46 -6.14 18.73 -2.69
C VAL A 46 -6.78 19.65 -1.65
N ILE A 47 -7.48 19.06 -0.67
CA ILE A 47 -8.13 19.83 0.41
C ILE A 47 -7.07 20.60 1.22
N ASN A 48 -5.98 19.93 1.59
CA ASN A 48 -4.90 20.58 2.32
C ASN A 48 -4.35 21.79 1.57
N ASN A 49 -4.13 21.66 0.28
CA ASN A 49 -3.53 22.72 -0.54
C ASN A 49 -4.53 23.89 -0.76
N GLU A 50 -5.79 23.59 -1.04
CA GLU A 50 -6.78 24.61 -1.38
C GLU A 50 -7.37 25.30 -0.14
N HIS A 51 -7.63 24.56 0.94
CA HIS A 51 -8.30 25.11 2.11
C HIS A 51 -7.37 25.47 3.26
N PHE A 52 -6.17 24.91 3.33
CA PHE A 52 -5.25 25.12 4.43
C PHE A 52 -3.90 25.68 3.98
N ARG A 53 -3.81 26.15 2.73
CA ARG A 53 -2.60 26.77 2.16
C ARG A 53 -1.37 25.84 2.20
N GLY A 54 -1.60 24.53 2.14
CA GLY A 54 -0.53 23.56 2.10
C GLY A 54 0.11 23.46 0.72
N ASN A 55 1.15 22.64 0.63
CA ASN A 55 1.86 22.36 -0.61
C ASN A 55 2.21 20.88 -0.69
N LEU A 56 1.21 20.02 -0.51
CA LEU A 56 1.41 18.58 -0.62
C LEU A 56 1.41 18.15 -2.09
N PRO A 57 2.27 17.18 -2.45
CA PRO A 57 2.22 16.58 -3.79
C PRO A 57 1.03 15.61 -3.87
N ALA A 58 -0.17 16.14 -4.16
CA ALA A 58 -1.41 15.37 -4.12
C ALA A 58 -1.39 14.16 -5.06
N GLU A 59 -0.74 14.28 -6.23
CA GLU A 59 -0.61 13.18 -7.17
C GLU A 59 0.28 12.07 -6.62
N ARG A 60 1.34 12.42 -5.90
CA ARG A 60 2.21 11.46 -5.21
C ARG A 60 1.43 10.70 -4.14
N LEU A 61 0.56 11.37 -3.40
CA LEU A 61 -0.31 10.74 -2.42
C LEU A 61 -1.20 9.67 -3.05
N ALA A 62 -1.76 9.95 -4.22
CA ALA A 62 -2.56 8.96 -4.95
C ALA A 62 -1.74 7.74 -5.32
N ILE A 63 -0.52 7.93 -5.81
CA ILE A 63 0.38 6.82 -6.18
C ILE A 63 0.74 5.98 -4.95
N LEU A 64 1.10 6.59 -3.84
CA LEU A 64 1.41 5.86 -2.61
C LEU A 64 0.20 5.06 -2.11
N GLY A 65 -0.99 5.64 -2.17
CA GLY A 65 -2.23 4.94 -1.80
C GLY A 65 -2.52 3.74 -2.71
N MET A 66 -2.28 3.91 -4.00
CA MET A 66 -2.49 2.86 -5.00
C MET A 66 -1.66 1.61 -4.73
N TYR A 67 -0.43 1.76 -4.26
CA TYR A 67 0.51 0.66 -4.05
C TYR A 67 0.69 0.24 -2.58
N HIS A 68 -0.01 0.89 -1.64
CA HIS A 68 0.28 0.71 -0.20
C HIS A 68 0.10 -0.72 0.31
N ASP A 69 -0.75 -1.53 -0.31
CA ASP A 69 -1.01 -2.92 0.09
C ASP A 69 -0.44 -3.97 -0.88
N VAL A 70 0.41 -3.56 -1.80
CA VAL A 70 0.92 -4.48 -2.84
C VAL A 70 1.66 -5.69 -2.26
N THR A 71 2.36 -5.52 -1.14
CA THR A 71 3.07 -6.63 -0.50
C THR A 71 2.13 -7.73 -0.02
N GLU A 72 0.84 -7.44 0.19
CA GLU A 72 -0.15 -8.44 0.59
C GLU A 72 -0.41 -9.50 -0.49
N ILE A 73 0.02 -9.28 -1.72
CA ILE A 73 0.01 -10.32 -2.75
C ILE A 73 0.79 -11.55 -2.28
N ILE A 74 1.84 -11.32 -1.50
CA ILE A 74 2.73 -12.37 -0.98
C ILE A 74 2.35 -12.74 0.45
N THR A 75 2.07 -11.75 1.31
CA THR A 75 1.80 -11.98 2.73
C THR A 75 0.36 -12.37 3.04
N GLY A 76 -0.58 -12.02 2.16
CA GLY A 76 -2.02 -12.08 2.45
C GLY A 76 -2.47 -10.91 3.33
N ASP A 77 -3.80 -10.74 3.45
CA ASP A 77 -4.37 -9.74 4.35
C ASP A 77 -4.28 -10.24 5.79
N MET A 78 -3.58 -9.50 6.64
CA MET A 78 -3.44 -9.82 8.05
C MET A 78 -4.24 -8.83 8.89
N PRO A 79 -5.15 -9.30 9.78
CA PRO A 79 -5.90 -8.40 10.63
C PRO A 79 -4.99 -7.53 11.48
N THR A 80 -5.30 -6.23 11.54
CA THR A 80 -4.51 -5.25 12.29
C THR A 80 -4.25 -5.66 13.75
N PRO A 81 -5.23 -6.19 14.51
CA PRO A 81 -4.96 -6.64 15.88
C PRO A 81 -3.89 -7.71 15.99
N VAL A 82 -3.76 -8.58 15.00
CA VAL A 82 -2.72 -9.62 14.97
C VAL A 82 -1.38 -9.02 14.57
N LYS A 83 -1.38 -8.18 13.54
CA LYS A 83 -0.17 -7.54 12.99
C LYS A 83 0.57 -6.70 14.04
N TYR A 84 -0.16 -6.01 14.90
CA TYR A 84 0.39 -5.11 15.91
C TYR A 84 0.24 -5.63 17.33
N TYR A 85 0.04 -6.94 17.51
CA TYR A 85 -0.19 -7.55 18.82
C TYR A 85 0.99 -7.34 19.78
N SER A 86 2.21 -7.47 19.31
CA SER A 86 3.41 -7.26 20.11
C SER A 86 4.53 -6.66 19.25
N PRO A 87 5.54 -6.02 19.87
CA PRO A 87 6.71 -5.52 19.13
C PRO A 87 7.44 -6.63 18.35
N VAL A 88 7.49 -7.84 18.90
CA VAL A 88 8.14 -8.99 18.24
C VAL A 88 7.41 -9.36 16.96
N ILE A 89 6.08 -9.50 17.02
CA ILE A 89 5.25 -9.83 15.86
C ILE A 89 5.31 -8.70 14.82
N ARG A 90 5.19 -7.47 15.28
CA ARG A 90 5.26 -6.29 14.41
C ARG A 90 6.58 -6.22 13.64
N ASN A 91 7.71 -6.43 14.32
CA ASN A 91 9.03 -6.39 13.69
C ASN A 91 9.21 -7.56 12.73
N ALA A 92 8.78 -8.77 13.11
CA ALA A 92 8.85 -9.94 12.24
C ALA A 92 8.00 -9.73 10.97
N TYR A 93 6.80 -9.17 11.10
CA TYR A 93 5.95 -8.86 9.96
C TYR A 93 6.56 -7.81 9.05
N SER A 94 7.19 -6.78 9.63
CA SER A 94 7.90 -5.75 8.87
C SER A 94 9.03 -6.37 8.02
N GLU A 95 9.78 -7.32 8.56
CA GLU A 95 10.81 -8.05 7.81
C GLU A 95 10.19 -8.82 6.64
N VAL A 96 9.07 -9.48 6.86
CA VAL A 96 8.34 -10.20 5.81
C VAL A 96 7.88 -9.25 4.72
N GLU A 97 7.39 -8.07 5.08
CA GLU A 97 6.99 -7.05 4.11
C GLU A 97 8.17 -6.59 3.24
N HIS A 98 9.35 -6.44 3.84
CA HIS A 98 10.55 -6.08 3.08
C HIS A 98 10.98 -7.19 2.11
N VAL A 99 10.91 -8.44 2.52
CA VAL A 99 11.16 -9.58 1.64
C VAL A 99 10.16 -9.61 0.49
N ALA A 100 8.89 -9.37 0.79
CA ALA A 100 7.82 -9.31 -0.21
C ALA A 100 8.08 -8.18 -1.23
N LYS A 101 8.49 -7.00 -0.76
CA LYS A 101 8.87 -5.88 -1.61
C LYS A 101 10.01 -6.27 -2.56
N ASP A 102 11.07 -6.86 -2.03
CA ASP A 102 12.21 -7.26 -2.84
C ASP A 102 11.82 -8.30 -3.89
N GLU A 103 10.97 -9.25 -3.52
CA GLU A 103 10.44 -10.25 -4.45
C GLU A 103 9.63 -9.59 -5.57
N MET A 104 8.78 -8.63 -5.25
CA MET A 104 8.01 -7.87 -6.24
C MET A 104 8.93 -7.10 -7.19
N LEU A 105 9.93 -6.41 -6.64
CA LEU A 105 10.89 -5.64 -7.45
C LEU A 105 11.71 -6.52 -8.38
N SER A 106 12.01 -7.75 -7.95
CA SER A 106 12.78 -8.70 -8.79
C SER A 106 12.04 -9.05 -10.08
N GLY A 107 10.73 -8.88 -10.12
CA GLY A 107 9.90 -9.08 -11.30
C GLY A 107 9.91 -7.92 -12.30
N LEU A 108 10.68 -6.86 -12.03
CA LEU A 108 10.82 -5.71 -12.92
C LEU A 108 12.23 -5.70 -13.57
N PRO A 109 12.33 -5.21 -14.82
CA PRO A 109 13.63 -4.88 -15.38
C PRO A 109 14.37 -3.91 -14.45
N GLN A 110 15.68 -4.09 -14.30
CA GLN A 110 16.46 -3.32 -13.34
C GLN A 110 16.30 -1.81 -13.52
N ILE A 111 16.21 -1.35 -14.76
CA ILE A 111 16.05 0.07 -15.06
C ILE A 111 14.75 0.67 -14.50
N MET A 112 13.73 -0.17 -14.30
CA MET A 112 12.42 0.28 -13.80
C MET A 112 12.32 0.26 -12.27
N ARG A 113 13.16 -0.53 -11.59
CA ARG A 113 13.02 -0.76 -10.13
C ARG A 113 13.08 0.52 -9.32
N LYS A 114 13.89 1.49 -9.71
CA LYS A 114 14.00 2.77 -8.99
C LYS A 114 12.69 3.56 -8.94
N HIS A 115 11.78 3.32 -9.88
CA HIS A 115 10.49 4.00 -9.93
C HIS A 115 9.47 3.39 -8.97
N TYR A 116 9.68 2.15 -8.52
CA TYR A 116 8.76 1.42 -7.65
C TYR A 116 9.31 1.20 -6.25
N ASP A 117 10.61 1.37 -6.05
CA ASP A 117 11.27 1.09 -4.78
C ASP A 117 10.64 1.84 -3.59
N ARG A 118 10.22 3.09 -3.79
CA ARG A 118 9.67 3.95 -2.74
C ARG A 118 8.15 3.98 -2.67
N VAL A 119 7.45 3.22 -3.54
CA VAL A 119 5.99 3.20 -3.54
C VAL A 119 5.42 1.92 -2.94
N LEU A 120 6.19 0.86 -2.85
CA LEU A 120 5.71 -0.44 -2.39
C LEU A 120 5.66 -0.57 -0.87
N LEU A 121 6.47 0.17 -0.15
CA LEU A 121 6.46 0.25 1.32
C LEU A 121 6.76 1.66 1.78
N GLU A 122 6.32 1.96 3.00
CA GLU A 122 6.60 3.23 3.67
C GLU A 122 8.11 3.47 3.80
N THR A 123 8.53 4.71 3.51
CA THR A 123 9.92 5.14 3.67
C THR A 123 9.99 6.32 4.63
N ASP A 124 11.13 6.47 5.32
CA ASP A 124 11.35 7.57 6.25
C ASP A 124 11.40 8.92 5.53
N GLU A 125 11.89 8.96 4.28
CA GLU A 125 11.98 10.17 3.48
C GLU A 125 10.64 10.78 3.14
N GLU A 126 9.59 9.96 3.10
CA GLU A 126 8.23 10.40 2.79
C GLU A 126 7.27 10.15 3.96
N GLU A 127 7.78 10.11 5.19
CA GLU A 127 6.99 9.83 6.39
C GLU A 127 5.73 10.67 6.50
N GLU A 128 5.83 11.97 6.21
CA GLU A 128 4.69 12.87 6.27
C GLU A 128 3.60 12.48 5.28
N LEU A 129 3.98 12.14 4.06
CA LEU A 129 3.05 11.71 3.02
C LEU A 129 2.35 10.42 3.43
N TRP A 130 3.09 9.48 4.00
CA TRP A 130 2.53 8.22 4.46
C TRP A 130 1.51 8.37 5.58
N LYS A 131 1.58 9.44 6.39
CA LYS A 131 0.56 9.75 7.38
C LYS A 131 -0.80 9.98 6.72
N TYR A 132 -0.83 10.70 5.59
CA TYR A 132 -2.06 10.91 4.83
C TYR A 132 -2.56 9.62 4.19
N VAL A 133 -1.67 8.79 3.69
CA VAL A 133 -2.04 7.49 3.13
C VAL A 133 -2.65 6.58 4.21
N LYS A 134 -2.06 6.54 5.39
CA LYS A 134 -2.60 5.78 6.53
C LYS A 134 -3.97 6.31 6.97
N GLY A 135 -4.14 7.64 6.95
CA GLY A 135 -5.45 8.25 7.23
C GLY A 135 -6.49 7.85 6.20
N ALA A 136 -6.13 7.88 4.92
CA ALA A 136 -6.99 7.45 3.83
C ALA A 136 -7.36 5.97 3.95
N ASP A 137 -6.40 5.13 4.32
CA ASP A 137 -6.62 3.70 4.56
C ASP A 137 -7.68 3.47 5.63
N LYS A 138 -7.59 4.18 6.74
CA LYS A 138 -8.61 4.12 7.81
C LYS A 138 -9.97 4.61 7.37
N MET A 139 -10.02 5.65 6.54
CA MET A 139 -11.29 6.20 6.04
C MET A 139 -11.97 5.25 5.05
N SER A 140 -11.20 4.45 4.34
CA SER A 140 -11.71 3.45 3.41
C SER A 140 -12.16 2.15 4.10
N ALA A 141 -11.80 2.00 5.36
CA ALA A 141 -12.12 0.77 6.09
C ALA A 141 -13.62 0.64 6.39
#